data_cbb4f8fbe08e032b3aeed0e0f3cdc31f
#
_entry.id   cbb4f8fbe08e032b3aeed0e0f3cdc31f
#
_cell.length_a   1.000
_cell.length_b   1.000
_cell.length_c   1.000
_cell.angle_alpha   90.00
_cell.angle_beta   90.00
_cell.angle_gamma   90.00
#
_symmetry.space_group_name_H-M   'P 1'
#
loop_
_entity.id
_entity.type
_entity.pdbx_description
1 polymer ?
#
loop_
_entity_poly.entity_id
_entity_poly.type
_entity_poly.pdbx_seq_one_letter_code
_entity_poly.pdbx_strand_id
1 'polypeptide(L)' 'MKEFILQNQSQEYLCDPDFYDEQFNQFTADINKARTWTNQDQANNACMAWELIHKELTQVIPFPK' A
#
# COMPACT_ATOMS: atom_id res chain seq x y z
N MET A 1 12.79 -9.06 9.87
CA MET A 1 12.18 -7.74 10.05
C MET A 1 10.74 -7.76 9.58
N LYS A 2 9.86 -7.08 10.33
CA LYS A 2 8.49 -6.94 9.89
C LYS A 2 8.38 -5.84 8.85
N GLU A 3 7.62 -6.10 7.82
CA GLU A 3 7.27 -5.12 6.82
C GLU A 3 5.77 -4.86 6.86
N PHE A 4 5.36 -3.70 6.39
CA PHE A 4 3.96 -3.28 6.39
C PHE A 4 3.56 -2.86 4.98
N ILE A 5 2.29 -3.06 4.65
CA ILE A 5 1.72 -2.67 3.37
C ILE A 5 0.40 -1.94 3.63
N LEU A 6 -0.09 -1.23 2.63
CA LEU A 6 -1.38 -0.57 2.67
C LEU A 6 -2.39 -1.36 1.86
N GLN A 7 -3.58 -1.56 2.43
CA GLN A 7 -4.68 -2.27 1.77
C GLN A 7 -5.90 -1.35 1.71
N ASN A 8 -6.56 -1.31 0.56
CA ASN A 8 -7.78 -0.54 0.40
C ASN A 8 -9.02 -1.38 0.76
N GLN A 9 -10.21 -0.78 0.63
CA GLN A 9 -11.47 -1.45 0.97
C GLN A 9 -11.82 -2.58 0.00
N SER A 10 -11.23 -2.58 -1.19
CA SER A 10 -11.42 -3.64 -2.18
C SER A 10 -10.44 -4.79 -1.99
N GLN A 11 -9.68 -4.77 -0.90
CA GLN A 11 -8.67 -5.79 -0.57
C GLN A 11 -7.52 -5.83 -1.57
N GLU A 12 -7.27 -4.72 -2.23
CA GLU A 12 -6.09 -4.56 -3.06
C GLU A 12 -5.02 -3.81 -2.29
N TYR A 13 -3.76 -3.96 -2.73
CA TYR A 13 -2.59 -3.40 -2.04
C TYR A 13 -2.01 -2.25 -2.84
N LEU A 14 -1.54 -1.21 -2.13
CA LEU A 14 -0.84 -0.10 -2.80
C LEU A 14 0.40 -0.64 -3.48
N CYS A 15 0.46 -0.46 -4.80
CA CYS A 15 1.50 -1.03 -5.64
C CYS A 15 2.80 -0.23 -5.53
N ASP A 16 3.92 -0.94 -5.53
CA ASP A 16 5.23 -0.29 -5.67
C ASP A 16 5.30 0.34 -7.06
N PRO A 17 5.76 1.61 -7.17
CA PRO A 17 5.87 2.26 -8.47
C PRO A 17 6.67 1.49 -9.51
N ASP A 18 7.63 0.68 -9.08
CA ASP A 18 8.44 -0.13 -9.99
C ASP A 18 7.63 -1.21 -10.69
N PHE A 19 6.45 -1.52 -10.19
CA PHE A 19 5.57 -2.55 -10.73
C PHE A 19 4.28 -2.00 -11.33
N TYR A 20 4.19 -0.70 -11.54
CA TYR A 20 3.02 -0.12 -12.20
C TYR A 20 2.85 -0.72 -13.60
N ASP A 21 1.61 -1.07 -13.94
CA ASP A 21 1.28 -1.54 -15.29
C ASP A 21 1.20 -0.36 -16.26
N GLU A 22 0.85 -0.66 -17.53
CA GLU A 22 0.74 0.37 -18.56
C GLU A 22 -0.33 1.40 -18.25
N GLN A 23 -1.30 1.04 -17.42
CA GLN A 23 -2.40 1.93 -17.03
C GLN A 23 -2.09 2.70 -15.74
N PHE A 24 -0.91 2.48 -15.18
CA PHE A 24 -0.46 3.12 -13.93
C PHE A 24 -1.46 2.93 -12.79
N ASN A 25 -2.02 1.72 -12.67
CA ASN A 25 -2.89 1.38 -11.55
C ASN A 25 -2.10 1.44 -10.25
N GLN A 26 -2.62 2.19 -9.29
CA GLN A 26 -1.94 2.41 -8.02
C GLN A 26 -2.17 1.28 -7.02
N PHE A 27 -3.12 0.39 -7.29
CA PHE A 27 -3.41 -0.76 -6.46
C PHE A 27 -3.29 -2.04 -7.26
N THR A 28 -2.91 -3.12 -6.58
CA THR A 28 -2.74 -4.44 -7.19
C THR A 28 -3.32 -5.52 -6.28
N ALA A 29 -3.88 -6.56 -6.88
CA ALA A 29 -4.30 -7.74 -6.14
C ALA A 29 -3.12 -8.66 -5.80
N ASP A 30 -1.95 -8.44 -6.44
CA ASP A 30 -0.76 -9.26 -6.22
C ASP A 30 0.07 -8.66 -5.08
N ILE A 31 0.06 -9.35 -3.94
CA ILE A 31 0.78 -8.87 -2.75
C ILE A 31 2.28 -8.77 -2.98
N ASN A 32 2.83 -9.53 -3.91
CA ASN A 32 4.26 -9.48 -4.22
C ASN A 32 4.66 -8.18 -4.93
N LYS A 33 3.70 -7.45 -5.47
CA LYS A 33 3.93 -6.15 -6.10
C LYS A 33 3.61 -4.99 -5.17
N ALA A 34 3.20 -5.28 -3.94
CA ALA A 34 2.83 -4.24 -2.98
C ALA A 34 4.07 -3.48 -2.50
N ARG A 35 3.89 -2.17 -2.33
CA ARG A 35 4.92 -1.35 -1.70
C ARG A 35 4.99 -1.72 -0.22
N THR A 36 6.21 -1.88 0.30
CA THR A 36 6.43 -2.24 1.70
C THR A 36 7.14 -1.11 2.45
N TRP A 37 6.86 -1.04 3.74
CA TRP A 37 7.55 -0.15 4.68
C TRP A 37 8.10 -1.01 5.81
N THR A 38 9.31 -0.71 6.25
CA THR A 38 9.92 -1.41 7.38
C THR A 38 9.59 -0.75 8.71
N ASN A 39 9.05 0.45 8.69
CA ASN A 39 8.69 1.24 9.87
C ASN A 39 7.19 1.48 9.87
N GLN A 40 6.51 1.05 10.95
CA GLN A 40 5.07 1.20 11.05
C GLN A 40 4.63 2.66 11.03
N ASP A 41 5.39 3.55 11.67
CA ASP A 41 5.05 4.98 11.67
C ASP A 41 5.09 5.57 10.27
N GLN A 42 6.06 5.16 9.46
CA GLN A 42 6.14 5.60 8.06
C GLN A 42 4.96 5.07 7.26
N ALA A 43 4.57 3.81 7.49
CA ALA A 43 3.41 3.24 6.83
C ALA A 43 2.13 3.98 7.23
N ASN A 44 1.98 4.30 8.51
CA ASN A 44 0.84 5.07 9.01
C ASN A 44 0.79 6.48 8.37
N ASN A 45 1.93 7.14 8.25
CA ASN A 45 2.01 8.45 7.62
C ASN A 45 1.63 8.38 6.13
N ALA A 46 2.07 7.34 5.44
CA ALA A 46 1.70 7.12 4.04
C ALA A 46 0.20 6.87 3.90
N CYS A 47 -0.38 6.11 4.82
CA CYS A 47 -1.82 5.85 4.85
C CYS A 47 -2.61 7.14 5.03
N MET A 48 -2.21 7.99 5.96
CA MET A 48 -2.87 9.27 6.21
C MET A 48 -2.74 10.21 5.02
N ALA A 49 -1.55 10.28 4.42
CA ALA A 49 -1.32 11.11 3.25
C ALA A 49 -2.18 10.64 2.07
N TRP A 50 -2.28 9.34 1.87
CA TRP A 50 -3.11 8.79 0.81
C TRP A 50 -4.57 9.17 0.99
N GLU A 51 -5.10 9.03 2.23
CA GLU A 51 -6.47 9.39 2.54
C GLU A 51 -6.74 10.87 2.27
N LEU A 52 -5.81 11.74 2.66
CA LEU A 52 -5.96 13.19 2.47
C LEU A 52 -5.94 13.58 0.99
N ILE A 53 -5.07 12.94 0.20
CA ILE A 53 -4.88 13.32 -1.21
C ILE A 53 -5.97 12.70 -2.08
N HIS A 54 -6.26 11.41 -1.88
CA HIS A 54 -7.16 10.65 -2.74
C HIS A 54 -8.54 10.43 -2.14
N LYS A 55 -8.72 10.80 -0.88
CA LYS A 55 -9.97 10.60 -0.11
C LYS A 55 -10.43 9.16 -0.16
N GLU A 56 -9.47 8.24 -0.17
CA GLU A 56 -9.71 6.81 -0.17
C GLU A 56 -9.14 6.22 1.11
N LEU A 57 -9.98 5.44 1.82
CA LEU A 57 -9.57 4.81 3.06
C LEU A 57 -8.70 3.60 2.78
N THR A 58 -7.56 3.55 3.45
CA THR A 58 -6.66 2.40 3.45
C THR A 58 -6.33 2.03 4.88
N GLN A 59 -5.76 0.84 5.06
CA GLN A 59 -5.30 0.41 6.37
C GLN A 59 -3.90 -0.17 6.25
N VAL A 60 -3.12 0.01 7.31
CA VAL A 60 -1.79 -0.57 7.42
C VAL A 60 -1.95 -1.99 7.93
N ILE A 61 -1.41 -2.96 7.20
CA ILE A 61 -1.40 -4.36 7.64
C ILE A 61 0.03 -4.89 7.56
N PRO A 62 0.38 -5.88 8.39
CA PRO A 62 1.69 -6.52 8.27
C PRO A 62 1.78 -7.29 6.96
N PHE A 63 2.96 -7.24 6.34
CA PHE A 63 3.22 -8.01 5.13
C PHE A 63 3.33 -9.49 5.50
N PRO A 64 2.44 -10.34 4.99
CA PRO A 64 2.51 -11.77 5.32
C PRO A 64 3.65 -12.43 4.54
N LYS A 65 4.51 -13.06 5.28
CA LYS A 65 5.57 -13.89 4.69
C LYS A 65 5.48 -15.29 5.23
#